data_c2cac1db72a2bfa238b30d73e23cc204
#
_entry.id   c2cac1db72a2bfa238b30d73e23cc204
#
_cell.length_a   1.000
_cell.length_b   1.000
_cell.length_c   1.000
_cell.angle_alpha   90.00
_cell.angle_beta   90.00
_cell.angle_gamma   90.00
#
_symmetry.space_group_name_H-M   'P 1'
#
loop_
_entity.id
_entity.type
_entity.pdbx_description
1 polymer ?
#
loop_
_entity_poly.entity_id
_entity_poly.type
_entity_poly.pdbx_seq_one_letter_code
_entity_poly.pdbx_strand_id
1 'polypeptide(L)'
;MQTLQKLSNRLFYLPPVQKTDRPILAAIVGDDQTLLIDSGNSSNHAKHFKAQLASYQIKGNILALTHWHWDHVFGLSEMNMPSIANSMTYDKIKEIQKFSWEDKELDERVEAGIEIPFCADAIKLELGNEREVVIPDPTIIFDGKLELNLGGVTCIIEHVGGDHSPDSNLLYIPEEKALFLGDCLYANMYAEKWHYTVEKMEKLLEKIEGYDAKIYFLSHHPGPLGRDEFGSFVSLLKICGELTGKYSGNHKAIVGEMSSLLGRKLTEDDLEVVGYFVGGYE
;
A
#
# COMPACT_ATOMS: atom_id res chain seq x y z
N MET A 1 -1.97 -8.04 20.19
CA MET A 1 -0.61 -8.21 19.61
C MET A 1 -0.82 -8.81 18.22
N GLN A 2 -0.17 -8.28 17.17
CA GLN A 2 -0.28 -8.84 15.82
C GLN A 2 0.24 -10.28 15.80
N THR A 3 -0.48 -11.17 15.14
CA THR A 3 -0.10 -12.58 15.00
C THR A 3 -0.04 -12.92 13.51
N LEU A 4 1.03 -13.56 13.09
CA LEU A 4 1.22 -13.96 11.70
C LEU A 4 0.10 -14.93 11.29
N GLN A 5 -0.50 -14.65 10.15
CA GLN A 5 -1.53 -15.47 9.53
C GLN A 5 -0.91 -16.31 8.43
N LYS A 6 -1.25 -17.60 8.40
CA LYS A 6 -0.85 -18.51 7.33
C LYS A 6 -2.03 -18.68 6.38
N LEU A 7 -1.89 -18.21 5.15
CA LEU A 7 -2.92 -18.39 4.12
C LEU A 7 -2.72 -19.70 3.34
N SER A 8 -1.47 -20.04 3.06
CA SER A 8 -1.08 -21.29 2.41
C SER A 8 0.27 -21.79 2.97
N ASN A 9 0.85 -22.82 2.36
CA ASN A 9 2.21 -23.26 2.71
C ASN A 9 3.28 -22.26 2.21
N ARG A 10 2.94 -21.38 1.28
CA ARG A 10 3.87 -20.43 0.65
C ARG A 10 3.56 -18.97 1.02
N LEU A 11 2.34 -18.65 1.49
CA LEU A 11 1.92 -17.29 1.73
C LEU A 11 1.54 -17.05 3.20
N PHE A 12 2.25 -16.10 3.81
CA PHE A 12 2.06 -15.66 5.19
C PHE A 12 1.94 -14.14 5.22
N TYR A 13 1.14 -13.61 6.14
CA TYR A 13 1.03 -12.17 6.32
C TYR A 13 0.83 -11.78 7.79
N LEU A 14 1.32 -10.60 8.16
CA LEU A 14 1.07 -9.96 9.44
C LEU A 14 -0.03 -8.92 9.23
N PRO A 15 -1.19 -9.01 9.92
CA PRO A 15 -2.29 -8.06 9.75
C PRO A 15 -1.90 -6.62 10.11
N PRO A 16 -2.59 -5.60 9.60
CA PRO A 16 -2.30 -4.20 9.89
C PRO A 16 -2.69 -3.81 11.32
N VAL A 17 -2.20 -2.66 11.78
CA VAL A 17 -2.65 -2.00 13.03
C VAL A 17 -2.97 -0.54 12.73
N GLN A 18 -4.25 -0.22 12.64
CA GLN A 18 -4.74 1.13 12.30
C GLN A 18 -4.23 2.22 13.26
N LYS A 19 -4.13 1.91 14.55
CA LYS A 19 -3.76 2.90 15.59
C LYS A 19 -2.41 3.57 15.35
N THR A 20 -1.45 2.86 14.79
CA THR A 20 -0.09 3.33 14.52
C THR A 20 0.28 3.21 13.06
N ASP A 21 -0.70 3.08 12.20
CA ASP A 21 -0.52 2.98 10.75
C ASP A 21 0.48 1.89 10.33
N ARG A 22 0.40 0.72 10.99
CA ARG A 22 1.19 -0.45 10.56
C ARG A 22 0.52 -1.10 9.38
N PRO A 23 1.18 -1.19 8.21
CA PRO A 23 0.64 -1.90 7.07
C PRO A 23 0.71 -3.42 7.24
N ILE A 24 0.05 -4.14 6.34
CA ILE A 24 0.30 -5.57 6.15
C ILE A 24 1.76 -5.78 5.72
N LEU A 25 2.44 -6.72 6.38
CA LEU A 25 3.71 -7.26 5.89
C LEU A 25 3.49 -8.70 5.47
N ALA A 26 4.11 -9.14 4.38
CA ALA A 26 3.91 -10.49 3.88
C ALA A 26 5.21 -11.22 3.57
N ALA A 27 5.14 -12.56 3.54
CA ALA A 27 6.23 -13.43 3.14
C ALA A 27 5.75 -14.47 2.12
N ILE A 28 6.48 -14.56 1.01
CA ILE A 28 6.28 -15.54 -0.05
C ILE A 28 7.43 -16.55 0.03
N VAL A 29 7.10 -17.78 0.41
CA VAL A 29 8.07 -18.85 0.67
C VAL A 29 8.26 -19.71 -0.58
N GLY A 30 9.38 -19.53 -1.26
CA GLY A 30 9.83 -20.41 -2.34
C GLY A 30 10.67 -21.58 -1.80
N ASP A 31 11.04 -22.50 -2.69
CA ASP A 31 11.91 -23.63 -2.34
C ASP A 31 13.37 -23.18 -2.15
N ASP A 32 13.78 -22.11 -2.86
CA ASP A 32 15.14 -21.58 -2.84
C ASP A 32 15.26 -20.29 -2.02
N GLN A 33 14.25 -19.39 -2.10
CA GLN A 33 14.27 -18.09 -1.46
C GLN A 33 12.91 -17.72 -0.89
N THR A 34 12.91 -16.86 0.14
CA THR A 34 11.71 -16.24 0.69
C THR A 34 11.75 -14.73 0.43
N LEU A 35 10.76 -14.24 -0.29
CA LEU A 35 10.54 -12.81 -0.51
C LEU A 35 9.68 -12.24 0.62
N LEU A 36 10.12 -11.13 1.20
CA LEU A 36 9.30 -10.30 2.09
C LEU A 36 8.71 -9.13 1.29
N ILE A 37 7.49 -8.71 1.63
CA ILE A 37 6.81 -7.56 1.05
C ILE A 37 6.70 -6.50 2.13
N ASP A 38 7.28 -5.34 1.87
CA ASP A 38 7.45 -4.17 2.72
C ASP A 38 8.23 -4.42 4.02
N SER A 39 8.73 -3.36 4.61
CA SER A 39 9.57 -3.44 5.81
C SER A 39 8.85 -2.99 7.08
N GLY A 40 7.70 -2.35 6.93
CA GLY A 40 6.93 -1.80 8.05
C GLY A 40 7.37 -0.40 8.47
N ASN A 41 6.59 0.17 9.37
CA ASN A 41 6.65 1.55 9.82
C ASN A 41 7.67 1.84 10.92
N SER A 42 8.40 0.81 11.36
CA SER A 42 9.40 0.95 12.42
C SER A 42 10.31 -0.26 12.51
N SER A 43 11.49 -0.10 13.13
CA SER A 43 12.34 -1.23 13.50
C SER A 43 11.61 -2.23 14.41
N ASN A 44 10.71 -1.76 15.28
CA ASN A 44 9.92 -2.64 16.15
C ASN A 44 8.91 -3.47 15.36
N HIS A 45 8.25 -2.89 14.35
CA HIS A 45 7.35 -3.63 13.48
C HIS A 45 8.10 -4.70 12.67
N ALA A 46 9.24 -4.34 12.09
CA ALA A 46 10.12 -5.26 11.38
C ALA A 46 10.63 -6.41 12.27
N LYS A 47 11.12 -6.10 13.49
CA LYS A 47 11.53 -7.11 14.50
C LYS A 47 10.41 -8.06 14.83
N HIS A 48 9.21 -7.52 15.06
CA HIS A 48 8.04 -8.34 15.37
C HIS A 48 7.71 -9.29 14.23
N PHE A 49 7.68 -8.80 12.98
CA PHE A 49 7.43 -9.62 11.79
C PHE A 49 8.47 -10.74 11.65
N LYS A 50 9.76 -10.42 11.73
CA LYS A 50 10.84 -11.42 11.68
C LYS A 50 10.72 -12.48 12.78
N ALA A 51 10.36 -12.06 14.01
CA ALA A 51 10.15 -12.99 15.13
C ALA A 51 8.95 -13.92 14.89
N GLN A 52 7.87 -13.40 14.33
CA GLN A 52 6.71 -14.21 13.95
C GLN A 52 7.06 -15.21 12.84
N LEU A 53 7.79 -14.82 11.80
CA LEU A 53 8.29 -15.72 10.76
C LEU A 53 9.20 -16.80 11.31
N ALA A 54 10.11 -16.45 12.23
CA ALA A 54 11.02 -17.39 12.87
C ALA A 54 10.29 -18.50 13.63
N SER A 55 9.09 -18.24 14.19
CA SER A 55 8.28 -19.27 14.87
C SER A 55 7.75 -20.33 13.90
N TYR A 56 7.70 -20.02 12.61
CA TYR A 56 7.38 -20.94 11.52
C TYR A 56 8.65 -21.48 10.81
N GLN A 57 9.84 -21.20 11.34
CA GLN A 57 11.14 -21.53 10.72
C GLN A 57 11.34 -20.88 9.35
N ILE A 58 10.68 -19.74 9.11
CA ILE A 58 10.79 -18.96 7.87
C ILE A 58 11.83 -17.86 8.08
N LYS A 59 12.75 -17.74 7.11
CA LYS A 59 13.76 -16.67 7.07
C LYS A 59 13.64 -15.93 5.74
N GLY A 60 13.45 -14.61 5.78
CA GLY A 60 13.50 -13.78 4.58
C GLY A 60 14.90 -13.70 3.99
N ASN A 61 14.99 -13.67 2.67
CA ASN A 61 16.24 -13.59 1.91
C ASN A 61 16.33 -12.29 1.10
N ILE A 62 15.19 -11.78 0.64
CA ILE A 62 15.06 -10.59 -0.18
C ILE A 62 13.76 -9.89 0.19
N LEU A 63 13.71 -8.57 0.03
CA LEU A 63 12.54 -7.75 0.34
C LEU A 63 12.16 -6.93 -0.90
N ALA A 64 10.86 -6.77 -1.18
CA ALA A 64 10.36 -5.86 -2.20
C ALA A 64 9.51 -4.77 -1.55
N LEU A 65 9.69 -3.52 -1.99
CA LEU A 65 8.90 -2.38 -1.55
C LEU A 65 7.75 -2.12 -2.51
N THR A 66 6.56 -1.88 -1.95
CA THR A 66 5.40 -1.45 -2.73
C THR A 66 5.52 0.01 -3.14
N HIS A 67 5.96 0.89 -2.24
CA HIS A 67 6.20 2.31 -2.48
C HIS A 67 7.04 2.93 -1.34
N TRP A 68 7.29 4.25 -1.42
CA TRP A 68 8.25 4.97 -0.54
C TRP A 68 7.70 5.44 0.80
N HIS A 69 6.40 5.41 1.07
CA HIS A 69 5.84 6.00 2.29
C HIS A 69 6.47 5.39 3.55
N TRP A 70 6.54 6.21 4.59
CA TRP A 70 7.28 5.95 5.82
C TRP A 70 6.93 4.61 6.47
N ASP A 71 5.67 4.26 6.45
CA ASP A 71 5.13 3.04 7.05
C ASP A 71 5.52 1.76 6.30
N HIS A 72 6.02 1.87 5.07
CA HIS A 72 6.55 0.76 4.27
C HIS A 72 8.07 0.64 4.32
N VAL A 73 8.80 1.74 4.65
CA VAL A 73 10.27 1.77 4.50
C VAL A 73 11.05 1.94 5.80
N PHE A 74 10.45 2.38 6.91
CA PHE A 74 11.19 2.65 8.15
C PHE A 74 11.77 1.41 8.83
N GLY A 75 11.26 0.22 8.51
CA GLY A 75 11.81 -1.04 8.99
C GLY A 75 13.01 -1.58 8.19
N LEU A 76 13.42 -0.93 7.09
CA LEU A 76 14.44 -1.45 6.17
C LEU A 76 15.77 -1.77 6.83
N SER A 77 16.27 -0.91 7.72
CA SER A 77 17.53 -1.15 8.43
C SER A 77 17.48 -2.42 9.29
N GLU A 78 16.34 -2.68 9.93
CA GLU A 78 16.14 -3.87 10.75
C GLU A 78 15.99 -5.14 9.89
N MET A 79 15.41 -5.05 8.70
CA MET A 79 15.30 -6.20 7.80
C MET A 79 16.67 -6.74 7.40
N ASN A 80 17.64 -5.88 7.16
CA ASN A 80 19.05 -6.21 6.92
C ASN A 80 19.25 -7.31 5.87
N MET A 81 18.62 -7.12 4.70
CA MET A 81 18.69 -8.02 3.55
C MET A 81 18.63 -7.21 2.25
N PRO A 82 19.03 -7.78 1.10
CA PRO A 82 18.83 -7.12 -0.19
C PRO A 82 17.38 -6.70 -0.39
N SER A 83 17.17 -5.46 -0.84
CA SER A 83 15.84 -4.92 -1.09
C SER A 83 15.71 -4.45 -2.55
N ILE A 84 14.49 -4.58 -3.06
CA ILE A 84 14.07 -4.24 -4.41
C ILE A 84 13.14 -3.04 -4.33
N ALA A 85 13.41 -2.01 -5.12
CA ALA A 85 12.57 -0.84 -5.23
C ALA A 85 12.44 -0.36 -6.68
N ASN A 86 11.33 0.28 -7.02
CA ASN A 86 11.23 1.06 -8.24
C ASN A 86 12.19 2.25 -8.20
N SER A 87 12.66 2.73 -9.35
CA SER A 87 13.57 3.90 -9.42
C SER A 87 12.97 5.13 -8.75
N MET A 88 11.68 5.38 -8.90
CA MET A 88 10.99 6.50 -8.23
C MET A 88 10.96 6.33 -6.71
N THR A 89 10.76 5.10 -6.22
CA THR A 89 10.85 4.76 -4.79
C THR A 89 12.26 5.04 -4.25
N TYR A 90 13.29 4.64 -5.02
CA TYR A 90 14.68 4.92 -4.67
C TYR A 90 14.93 6.44 -4.54
N ASP A 91 14.49 7.23 -5.51
CA ASP A 91 14.67 8.68 -5.50
C ASP A 91 13.98 9.32 -4.29
N LYS A 92 12.77 8.87 -3.95
CA LYS A 92 12.04 9.32 -2.76
C LYS A 92 12.74 8.92 -1.46
N ILE A 93 13.29 7.72 -1.38
CA ILE A 93 14.10 7.30 -0.23
C ILE A 93 15.30 8.25 -0.06
N LYS A 94 15.98 8.64 -1.15
CA LYS A 94 17.09 9.61 -1.10
C LYS A 94 16.67 11.01 -0.62
N GLU A 95 15.41 11.39 -0.83
CA GLU A 95 14.85 12.64 -0.29
C GLU A 95 14.61 12.52 1.21
N ILE A 96 13.88 11.49 1.66
CA ILE A 96 13.45 11.33 3.06
C ILE A 96 14.60 10.92 4.01
N GLN A 97 15.70 10.34 3.49
CA GLN A 97 16.93 10.11 4.26
C GLN A 97 17.53 11.40 4.84
N LYS A 98 17.18 12.56 4.28
CA LYS A 98 17.67 13.88 4.73
C LYS A 98 16.80 14.49 5.82
N PHE A 99 15.64 13.88 6.11
CA PHE A 99 14.69 14.42 7.07
C PHE A 99 15.08 14.06 8.50
N SER A 100 14.90 15.00 9.40
CA SER A 100 14.77 14.72 10.82
C SER A 100 13.33 14.25 11.11
N TRP A 101 13.22 13.26 11.98
CA TRP A 101 11.94 12.68 12.38
C TRP A 101 11.55 13.08 13.81
N GLU A 102 12.23 14.08 14.39
CA GLU A 102 11.90 14.65 15.67
C GLU A 102 10.57 15.43 15.62
N ASP A 103 9.93 15.63 16.77
CA ASP A 103 8.60 16.26 16.84
C ASP A 103 8.56 17.61 16.14
N LYS A 104 9.55 18.45 16.40
CA LYS A 104 9.62 19.80 15.87
C LYS A 104 9.65 19.82 14.32
N GLU A 105 10.51 19.01 13.73
CA GLU A 105 10.67 18.96 12.27
C GLU A 105 9.48 18.28 11.59
N LEU A 106 8.82 17.32 12.27
CA LEU A 106 7.55 16.77 11.82
C LEU A 106 6.45 17.84 11.80
N ASP A 107 6.32 18.61 12.88
CA ASP A 107 5.33 19.68 12.97
C ASP A 107 5.59 20.79 11.94
N GLU A 108 6.86 21.17 11.73
CA GLU A 108 7.24 22.13 10.69
C GLU A 108 6.86 21.63 9.27
N ARG A 109 7.01 20.33 8.98
CA ARG A 109 6.58 19.75 7.69
C ARG A 109 5.06 19.72 7.55
N VAL A 110 4.34 19.48 8.64
CA VAL A 110 2.87 19.56 8.62
C VAL A 110 2.41 21.00 8.33
N GLU A 111 3.00 21.98 9.00
CA GLU A 111 2.70 23.41 8.75
C GLU A 111 3.03 23.83 7.33
N ALA A 112 4.08 23.26 6.73
CA ALA A 112 4.47 23.52 5.34
C ALA A 112 3.67 22.73 4.30
N GLY A 113 2.76 21.83 4.71
CA GLY A 113 1.99 20.96 3.81
C GLY A 113 2.82 19.86 3.13
N ILE A 114 4.00 19.54 3.66
CA ILE A 114 4.90 18.48 3.17
C ILE A 114 4.52 17.14 3.80
N GLU A 115 4.00 17.17 5.02
CA GLU A 115 3.52 16.01 5.75
C GLU A 115 2.06 16.21 6.17
N ILE A 116 1.32 15.13 6.32
CA ILE A 116 -0.08 15.21 6.79
C ILE A 116 -0.14 14.95 8.30
N PRO A 117 -1.06 15.63 9.03
CA PRO A 117 -1.18 15.48 10.48
C PRO A 117 -1.32 14.01 10.92
N PHE A 118 -2.10 13.22 10.20
CA PHE A 118 -2.30 11.80 10.49
C PHE A 118 -0.98 11.02 10.51
N CYS A 119 -0.12 11.17 9.49
CA CYS A 119 1.18 10.50 9.43
C CYS A 119 2.11 10.99 10.54
N ALA A 120 2.17 12.31 10.77
CA ALA A 120 3.00 12.87 11.85
C ALA A 120 2.61 12.31 13.23
N ASP A 121 1.32 12.23 13.52
CA ASP A 121 0.81 11.67 14.78
C ASP A 121 1.08 10.16 14.89
N ALA A 122 0.91 9.40 13.80
CA ALA A 122 1.20 7.99 13.75
C ALA A 122 2.70 7.70 13.96
N ILE A 123 3.59 8.48 13.32
CA ILE A 123 5.05 8.40 13.50
C ILE A 123 5.41 8.67 14.97
N LYS A 124 4.89 9.74 15.56
CA LYS A 124 5.12 10.09 16.97
C LYS A 124 4.66 8.97 17.90
N LEU A 125 3.50 8.38 17.63
CA LEU A 125 2.93 7.31 18.44
C LEU A 125 3.72 5.99 18.32
N GLU A 126 4.13 5.62 17.11
CA GLU A 126 4.84 4.37 16.84
C GLU A 126 6.28 4.41 17.35
N LEU A 127 7.01 5.49 17.08
CA LEU A 127 8.42 5.58 17.38
C LEU A 127 8.72 6.11 18.81
N GLY A 128 7.77 6.79 19.43
CA GLY A 128 7.99 7.39 20.76
C GLY A 128 8.96 8.58 20.72
N ASN A 129 9.72 8.79 21.81
CA ASN A 129 10.58 9.96 21.98
C ASN A 129 12.03 9.74 21.48
N GLU A 130 12.47 8.50 21.34
CA GLU A 130 13.82 8.18 20.86
C GLU A 130 13.70 7.63 19.44
N ARG A 131 13.89 8.52 18.45
CA ARG A 131 13.66 8.22 17.04
C ARG A 131 14.96 8.19 16.26
N GLU A 132 15.53 7.01 16.16
CA GLU A 132 16.61 6.76 15.21
C GLU A 132 16.02 6.06 13.96
N VAL A 133 15.69 6.85 12.94
CA VAL A 133 15.18 6.33 11.66
C VAL A 133 16.35 6.25 10.69
N VAL A 134 16.75 5.03 10.35
CA VAL A 134 17.78 4.75 9.34
C VAL A 134 17.13 4.00 8.17
N ILE A 135 17.13 4.60 7.00
CA ILE A 135 16.57 4.01 5.79
C ILE A 135 17.76 3.72 4.85
N PRO A 136 18.24 2.47 4.72
CA PRO A 136 19.31 2.13 3.79
C PRO A 136 18.84 2.24 2.34
N ASP A 137 19.79 2.43 1.42
CA ASP A 137 19.50 2.41 -0.01
C ASP A 137 19.02 1.01 -0.43
N PRO A 138 17.96 0.92 -1.25
CA PRO A 138 17.61 -0.32 -1.91
C PRO A 138 18.76 -0.88 -2.75
N THR A 139 18.89 -2.21 -2.75
CA THR A 139 20.01 -2.91 -3.39
C THR A 139 19.78 -3.14 -4.88
N ILE A 140 18.52 -3.39 -5.27
CA ILE A 140 18.09 -3.70 -6.63
C ILE A 140 17.08 -2.64 -7.04
N ILE A 141 17.39 -1.93 -8.12
CA ILE A 141 16.50 -0.89 -8.67
C ILE A 141 15.94 -1.41 -9.98
N PHE A 142 14.64 -1.23 -10.19
CA PHE A 142 13.98 -1.63 -11.42
C PHE A 142 13.04 -0.54 -11.95
N ASP A 143 12.71 -0.65 -13.23
CA ASP A 143 11.69 0.14 -13.90
C ASP A 143 10.68 -0.80 -14.58
N GLY A 144 9.42 -0.39 -14.60
CA GLY A 144 8.35 -1.12 -15.27
C GLY A 144 8.00 -2.43 -14.58
N LYS A 145 8.61 -3.55 -14.99
CA LYS A 145 8.24 -4.90 -14.52
C LYS A 145 9.46 -5.75 -14.22
N LEU A 146 9.39 -6.51 -13.13
CA LEU A 146 10.42 -7.45 -12.71
C LEU A 146 9.77 -8.78 -12.34
N GLU A 147 10.38 -9.90 -12.73
CA GLU A 147 9.97 -11.23 -12.35
C GLU A 147 11.05 -11.90 -11.50
N LEU A 148 10.65 -12.47 -10.37
CA LEU A 148 11.50 -13.18 -9.43
C LEU A 148 11.07 -14.64 -9.37
N ASN A 149 11.98 -15.56 -9.66
CA ASN A 149 11.81 -16.98 -9.40
C ASN A 149 12.36 -17.29 -8.00
N LEU A 150 11.48 -17.72 -7.10
CA LEU A 150 11.83 -18.03 -5.70
C LEU A 150 12.03 -19.54 -5.47
N GLY A 151 11.95 -20.34 -6.51
CA GLY A 151 11.93 -21.81 -6.45
C GLY A 151 10.50 -22.32 -6.25
N GLY A 152 9.88 -22.83 -7.31
CA GLY A 152 8.52 -23.38 -7.30
C GLY A 152 7.40 -22.34 -7.06
N VAL A 153 7.73 -21.08 -6.93
CA VAL A 153 6.79 -19.94 -6.89
C VAL A 153 7.45 -18.72 -7.51
N THR A 154 6.65 -17.95 -8.23
CA THR A 154 7.07 -16.74 -8.93
C THR A 154 6.47 -15.50 -8.26
N CYS A 155 7.20 -14.40 -8.21
CA CYS A 155 6.66 -13.09 -7.88
C CYS A 155 6.89 -12.14 -9.06
N ILE A 156 5.82 -11.54 -9.55
CA ILE A 156 5.83 -10.51 -10.58
C ILE A 156 5.61 -9.18 -9.90
N ILE A 157 6.58 -8.27 -9.99
CA ILE A 157 6.49 -6.89 -9.48
C ILE A 157 6.27 -5.98 -10.67
N GLU A 158 5.21 -5.17 -10.65
CA GLU A 158 4.91 -4.24 -11.73
C GLU A 158 4.64 -2.83 -11.19
N HIS A 159 5.32 -1.85 -11.76
CA HIS A 159 5.04 -0.44 -11.50
C HIS A 159 3.70 -0.04 -12.11
N VAL A 160 2.83 0.48 -11.27
CA VAL A 160 1.47 0.87 -11.67
C VAL A 160 1.18 2.36 -11.44
N GLY A 161 1.89 2.99 -10.52
CA GLY A 161 1.60 4.36 -10.09
C GLY A 161 0.26 4.46 -9.37
N GLY A 162 -0.44 5.54 -9.57
CA GLY A 162 -1.74 5.83 -8.93
C GLY A 162 -1.78 7.23 -8.34
N ASP A 163 -2.89 7.56 -7.71
CA ASP A 163 -3.02 8.85 -7.04
C ASP A 163 -2.36 8.87 -5.67
N HIS A 164 -2.37 7.75 -4.96
CA HIS A 164 -1.77 7.64 -3.64
C HIS A 164 -0.26 7.91 -3.68
N SER A 165 0.45 7.21 -4.57
CA SER A 165 1.87 7.46 -4.81
C SER A 165 2.27 7.11 -6.24
N PRO A 166 3.00 8.01 -6.95
CA PRO A 166 3.42 7.78 -8.34
C PRO A 166 4.34 6.56 -8.52
N ASP A 167 5.04 6.13 -7.47
CA ASP A 167 5.98 5.00 -7.48
C ASP A 167 5.35 3.65 -7.09
N SER A 168 4.03 3.61 -6.90
CA SER A 168 3.32 2.40 -6.45
C SER A 168 3.56 1.21 -7.35
N ASN A 169 3.84 0.06 -6.73
CA ASN A 169 4.02 -1.22 -7.38
C ASN A 169 3.01 -2.22 -6.83
N LEU A 170 2.52 -3.10 -7.70
CA LEU A 170 1.82 -4.30 -7.29
C LEU A 170 2.75 -5.52 -7.34
N LEU A 171 2.43 -6.55 -6.55
CA LEU A 171 3.15 -7.82 -6.56
C LEU A 171 2.15 -8.96 -6.77
N TYR A 172 2.30 -9.70 -7.87
CA TYR A 172 1.44 -10.82 -8.21
C TYR A 172 2.16 -12.15 -8.02
N ILE A 173 1.49 -13.09 -7.36
CA ILE A 173 1.96 -14.46 -7.12
C ILE A 173 1.05 -15.42 -7.88
N PRO A 174 1.42 -15.83 -9.11
CA PRO A 174 0.56 -16.64 -9.99
C PRO A 174 0.09 -17.95 -9.37
N GLU A 175 0.99 -18.67 -8.69
CA GLU A 175 0.72 -19.98 -8.12
C GLU A 175 -0.28 -19.91 -6.95
N GLU A 176 -0.29 -18.80 -6.23
CA GLU A 176 -1.22 -18.53 -5.13
C GLU A 176 -2.46 -17.72 -5.58
N LYS A 177 -2.46 -17.22 -6.81
CA LYS A 177 -3.45 -16.27 -7.34
C LYS A 177 -3.67 -15.08 -6.39
N ALA A 178 -2.59 -14.62 -5.78
CA ALA A 178 -2.58 -13.52 -4.81
C ALA A 178 -1.96 -12.26 -5.40
N LEU A 179 -2.61 -11.13 -5.19
CA LEU A 179 -2.16 -9.82 -5.66
C LEU A 179 -2.04 -8.88 -4.48
N PHE A 180 -0.83 -8.41 -4.22
CA PHE A 180 -0.55 -7.36 -3.25
C PHE A 180 -0.57 -6.03 -3.97
N LEU A 181 -1.44 -5.14 -3.53
CA LEU A 181 -1.71 -3.85 -4.13
C LEU A 181 -0.99 -2.70 -3.42
N GLY A 182 -0.35 -2.98 -2.26
CA GLY A 182 0.13 -1.89 -1.44
C GLY A 182 -1.00 -0.90 -1.16
N ASP A 183 -0.73 0.36 -1.40
CA ASP A 183 -1.66 1.46 -1.19
C ASP A 183 -2.17 2.08 -2.50
N CYS A 184 -1.89 1.45 -3.65
CA CYS A 184 -2.16 2.05 -4.96
C CYS A 184 -3.63 2.42 -5.22
N LEU A 185 -4.59 1.82 -4.48
CA LEU A 185 -6.02 2.13 -4.56
C LEU A 185 -6.50 3.15 -3.52
N TYR A 186 -5.62 3.70 -2.68
CA TYR A 186 -5.99 4.81 -1.80
C TYR A 186 -5.88 6.16 -2.51
N ALA A 187 -6.54 7.17 -1.93
CA ALA A 187 -6.53 8.52 -2.47
C ALA A 187 -5.16 9.20 -2.33
N ASN A 188 -4.95 10.27 -3.11
CA ASN A 188 -3.86 11.20 -2.85
C ASN A 188 -4.17 11.99 -1.57
N MET A 189 -3.51 11.61 -0.47
CA MET A 189 -3.71 12.19 0.85
C MET A 189 -2.82 13.41 1.10
N TYR A 190 -1.78 13.63 0.26
CA TYR A 190 -0.87 14.77 0.36
C TYR A 190 -1.34 16.00 -0.43
N ALA A 191 -2.46 15.90 -1.13
CA ALA A 191 -3.11 17.05 -1.77
C ALA A 191 -3.95 17.85 -0.76
N GLU A 192 -4.17 19.14 -1.04
CA GLU A 192 -5.05 20.00 -0.22
C GLU A 192 -6.43 19.37 0.00
N LYS A 193 -6.95 18.70 -1.04
CA LYS A 193 -8.14 17.85 -0.96
C LYS A 193 -7.77 16.44 -1.34
N TRP A 194 -8.06 15.50 -0.48
CA TRP A 194 -7.87 14.08 -0.80
C TRP A 194 -8.71 13.72 -2.01
N HIS A 195 -8.09 13.08 -2.99
CA HIS A 195 -8.77 12.87 -4.26
C HIS A 195 -8.32 11.63 -5.02
N TYR A 196 -9.22 11.21 -5.92
CA TYR A 196 -8.94 10.31 -7.03
C TYR A 196 -9.05 11.08 -8.35
N THR A 197 -8.13 10.79 -9.27
CA THR A 197 -8.19 11.22 -10.66
C THR A 197 -8.85 10.11 -11.47
N VAL A 198 -9.98 10.38 -12.14
CA VAL A 198 -10.73 9.36 -12.89
C VAL A 198 -9.83 8.61 -13.87
N GLU A 199 -9.08 9.32 -14.69
CA GLU A 199 -8.21 8.71 -15.72
C GLU A 199 -7.10 7.83 -15.13
N LYS A 200 -6.51 8.22 -13.99
CA LYS A 200 -5.49 7.40 -13.32
C LYS A 200 -6.10 6.15 -12.70
N MET A 201 -7.27 6.29 -12.07
CA MET A 201 -7.97 5.16 -11.48
C MET A 201 -8.39 4.14 -12.55
N GLU A 202 -8.94 4.58 -13.69
CA GLU A 202 -9.29 3.69 -14.78
C GLU A 202 -8.09 2.89 -15.30
N LYS A 203 -6.96 3.55 -15.55
CA LYS A 203 -5.71 2.88 -15.98
C LYS A 203 -5.18 1.88 -14.94
N LEU A 204 -5.28 2.23 -13.66
CA LEU A 204 -4.86 1.36 -12.57
C LEU A 204 -5.75 0.12 -12.48
N LEU A 205 -7.07 0.30 -12.54
CA LEU A 205 -8.03 -0.80 -12.49
C LEU A 205 -7.87 -1.73 -13.71
N GLU A 206 -7.63 -1.19 -14.90
CA GLU A 206 -7.35 -1.99 -16.11
C GLU A 206 -6.13 -2.91 -15.91
N LYS A 207 -5.04 -2.38 -15.34
CA LYS A 207 -3.85 -3.18 -15.02
C LYS A 207 -4.16 -4.28 -14.00
N ILE A 208 -4.86 -3.95 -12.91
CA ILE A 208 -5.22 -4.89 -11.84
C ILE A 208 -6.09 -6.03 -12.38
N GLU A 209 -7.09 -5.71 -13.20
CA GLU A 209 -7.99 -6.69 -13.83
C GLU A 209 -7.29 -7.59 -14.86
N GLY A 210 -6.13 -7.18 -15.37
CA GLY A 210 -5.28 -8.01 -16.23
C GLY A 210 -4.66 -9.23 -15.53
N TYR A 211 -4.70 -9.30 -14.18
CA TYR A 211 -4.18 -10.42 -13.40
C TYR A 211 -5.27 -11.43 -13.03
N ASP A 212 -5.02 -12.73 -13.21
CA ASP A 212 -5.93 -13.80 -12.73
C ASP A 212 -5.80 -14.01 -11.20
N ALA A 213 -6.03 -12.94 -10.44
CA ALA A 213 -5.99 -12.98 -8.99
C ALA A 213 -7.34 -13.43 -8.40
N LYS A 214 -7.29 -14.05 -7.21
CA LYS A 214 -8.46 -14.43 -6.42
C LYS A 214 -8.41 -13.88 -5.00
N ILE A 215 -7.22 -13.45 -4.58
CA ILE A 215 -6.94 -12.95 -3.25
C ILE A 215 -6.21 -11.62 -3.43
N TYR A 216 -6.70 -10.59 -2.77
CA TYR A 216 -6.18 -9.22 -2.91
C TYR A 216 -5.81 -8.67 -1.55
N PHE A 217 -4.62 -8.07 -1.45
CA PHE A 217 -4.13 -7.43 -0.25
C PHE A 217 -4.00 -5.93 -0.47
N LEU A 218 -4.73 -5.15 0.33
CA LEU A 218 -4.55 -3.71 0.51
C LEU A 218 -3.85 -3.51 1.86
N SER A 219 -2.82 -2.69 1.93
CA SER A 219 -1.91 -2.65 3.08
C SER A 219 -2.58 -2.35 4.42
N HIS A 220 -3.63 -1.53 4.42
CA HIS A 220 -4.33 -1.15 5.65
C HIS A 220 -5.71 -1.81 5.81
N HIS A 221 -6.09 -2.73 4.91
CA HIS A 221 -7.31 -3.52 5.09
C HIS A 221 -7.08 -4.65 6.12
N PRO A 222 -8.04 -4.95 6.99
CA PRO A 222 -7.87 -5.92 8.09
C PRO A 222 -7.40 -7.32 7.69
N GLY A 223 -7.63 -7.71 6.45
CA GLY A 223 -7.21 -8.99 5.88
C GLY A 223 -7.36 -9.02 4.37
N PRO A 224 -7.01 -10.13 3.71
CA PRO A 224 -7.17 -10.26 2.26
C PRO A 224 -8.63 -10.26 1.85
N LEU A 225 -8.92 -9.63 0.72
CA LEU A 225 -10.22 -9.64 0.06
C LEU A 225 -10.32 -10.81 -0.90
N GLY A 226 -11.48 -11.45 -0.95
CA GLY A 226 -11.82 -12.42 -1.98
C GLY A 226 -12.19 -11.73 -3.31
N ARG A 227 -12.26 -12.53 -4.40
CA ARG A 227 -12.57 -11.99 -5.75
C ARG A 227 -13.89 -11.22 -5.81
N ASP A 228 -14.93 -11.72 -5.16
CA ASP A 228 -16.27 -11.11 -5.23
C ASP A 228 -16.32 -9.80 -4.44
N GLU A 229 -15.70 -9.78 -3.27
CA GLU A 229 -15.61 -8.60 -2.42
C GLU A 229 -14.77 -7.50 -3.09
N PHE A 230 -13.59 -7.87 -3.60
CA PHE A 230 -12.74 -6.95 -4.36
C PHE A 230 -13.44 -6.47 -5.64
N GLY A 231 -14.13 -7.36 -6.37
CA GLY A 231 -14.90 -7.01 -7.55
C GLY A 231 -16.03 -6.00 -7.26
N SER A 232 -16.66 -6.11 -6.10
CA SER A 232 -17.66 -5.14 -5.65
C SER A 232 -17.04 -3.76 -5.38
N PHE A 233 -15.86 -3.73 -4.75
CA PHE A 233 -15.09 -2.50 -4.53
C PHE A 233 -14.65 -1.86 -5.85
N VAL A 234 -14.09 -2.63 -6.78
CA VAL A 234 -13.71 -2.15 -8.12
C VAL A 234 -14.93 -1.58 -8.88
N SER A 235 -16.06 -2.27 -8.79
CA SER A 235 -17.30 -1.80 -9.43
C SER A 235 -17.76 -0.47 -8.86
N LEU A 236 -17.63 -0.27 -7.55
CA LEU A 236 -17.93 0.99 -6.88
C LEU A 236 -17.04 2.14 -7.42
N LEU A 237 -15.73 1.91 -7.50
CA LEU A 237 -14.77 2.89 -8.03
C LEU A 237 -15.09 3.27 -9.49
N LYS A 238 -15.39 2.28 -10.35
CA LYS A 238 -15.75 2.50 -11.76
C LYS A 238 -17.04 3.32 -11.90
N ILE A 239 -18.10 2.92 -11.21
CA ILE A 239 -19.38 3.64 -11.23
C ILE A 239 -19.17 5.08 -10.77
N CYS A 240 -18.43 5.28 -9.70
CA CYS A 240 -18.18 6.62 -9.17
C CYS A 240 -17.38 7.48 -10.15
N GLY A 241 -16.34 6.94 -10.79
CA GLY A 241 -15.56 7.64 -11.80
C GLY A 241 -16.41 8.03 -13.03
N GLU A 242 -17.21 7.10 -13.56
CA GLU A 242 -18.14 7.36 -14.68
C GLU A 242 -19.15 8.46 -14.35
N LEU A 243 -19.76 8.38 -13.16
CA LEU A 243 -20.74 9.38 -12.71
C LEU A 243 -20.11 10.75 -12.47
N THR A 244 -18.85 10.77 -12.00
CA THR A 244 -18.11 12.02 -11.82
C THR A 244 -17.90 12.73 -13.14
N GLY A 245 -17.49 12.03 -14.19
CA GLY A 245 -17.42 12.59 -15.53
C GLY A 245 -18.79 13.02 -16.07
N LYS A 246 -19.81 12.16 -15.95
CA LYS A 246 -21.18 12.43 -16.43
C LYS A 246 -21.80 13.68 -15.80
N TYR A 247 -21.59 13.90 -14.52
CA TYR A 247 -22.19 15.01 -13.78
C TYR A 247 -21.23 16.17 -13.52
N SER A 248 -20.08 16.18 -14.18
CA SER A 248 -19.08 17.25 -14.02
C SER A 248 -18.78 17.54 -12.55
N GLY A 249 -18.52 16.50 -11.75
CA GLY A 249 -18.19 16.62 -10.33
C GLY A 249 -19.36 17.06 -9.43
N ASN A 250 -20.61 17.07 -9.89
CA ASN A 250 -21.76 17.45 -9.06
C ASN A 250 -22.06 16.35 -8.02
N HIS A 251 -21.55 16.51 -6.81
CA HIS A 251 -21.66 15.56 -5.71
C HIS A 251 -23.11 15.06 -5.47
N LYS A 252 -24.11 15.98 -5.43
CA LYS A 252 -25.51 15.61 -5.16
C LYS A 252 -26.11 14.73 -6.26
N ALA A 253 -25.78 15.01 -7.52
CA ALA A 253 -26.26 14.24 -8.65
C ALA A 253 -25.60 12.84 -8.67
N ILE A 254 -24.29 12.77 -8.39
CA ILE A 254 -23.53 11.52 -8.28
C ILE A 254 -24.12 10.62 -7.19
N VAL A 255 -24.29 11.15 -5.97
CA VAL A 255 -24.87 10.41 -4.84
C VAL A 255 -26.27 9.90 -5.15
N GLY A 256 -27.11 10.71 -5.79
CA GLY A 256 -28.49 10.33 -6.15
C GLY A 256 -28.53 9.18 -7.14
N GLU A 257 -27.75 9.24 -8.23
CA GLU A 257 -27.74 8.18 -9.24
C GLU A 257 -27.02 6.94 -8.75
N MET A 258 -25.91 7.08 -8.05
CA MET A 258 -25.15 5.95 -7.46
C MET A 258 -26.03 5.14 -6.50
N SER A 259 -26.81 5.81 -5.62
CA SER A 259 -27.76 5.14 -4.72
C SER A 259 -28.84 4.38 -5.50
N SER A 260 -29.29 4.93 -6.62
CA SER A 260 -30.26 4.27 -7.51
C SER A 260 -29.68 3.04 -8.20
N LEU A 261 -28.44 3.15 -8.73
CA LEU A 261 -27.76 2.05 -9.41
C LEU A 261 -27.43 0.90 -8.46
N LEU A 262 -26.99 1.22 -7.24
CA LEU A 262 -26.67 0.21 -6.22
C LEU A 262 -27.93 -0.37 -5.54
N GLY A 263 -29.11 0.23 -5.75
CA GLY A 263 -30.38 -0.21 -5.16
C GLY A 263 -30.40 -0.14 -3.63
N ARG A 264 -29.52 0.70 -3.02
CA ARG A 264 -29.40 0.88 -1.57
C ARG A 264 -28.96 2.31 -1.23
N LYS A 265 -29.17 2.70 0.02
CA LYS A 265 -28.57 3.91 0.56
C LYS A 265 -27.04 3.75 0.59
N LEU A 266 -26.32 4.80 0.23
CA LEU A 266 -24.86 4.84 0.31
C LEU A 266 -24.40 4.80 1.78
N THR A 267 -23.34 4.06 2.03
CA THR A 267 -22.63 4.01 3.31
C THR A 267 -21.73 5.26 3.47
N GLU A 268 -21.13 5.43 4.62
CA GLU A 268 -20.14 6.49 4.84
C GLU A 268 -18.91 6.29 3.92
N ASP A 269 -18.44 5.06 3.77
CA ASP A 269 -17.32 4.72 2.88
C ASP A 269 -17.65 5.01 1.41
N ASP A 270 -18.89 4.69 0.95
CA ASP A 270 -19.31 5.04 -0.41
C ASP A 270 -19.29 6.56 -0.64
N LEU A 271 -19.74 7.32 0.35
CA LEU A 271 -19.78 8.80 0.30
C LEU A 271 -18.37 9.38 0.31
N GLU A 272 -17.44 8.76 1.04
CA GLU A 272 -16.04 9.15 1.05
C GLU A 272 -15.41 8.96 -0.34
N VAL A 273 -15.62 7.80 -0.97
CA VAL A 273 -15.18 7.55 -2.36
C VAL A 273 -15.74 8.59 -3.33
N VAL A 274 -17.04 8.93 -3.23
CA VAL A 274 -17.63 10.02 -4.03
C VAL A 274 -16.92 11.34 -3.77
N GLY A 275 -16.63 11.65 -2.50
CA GLY A 275 -15.90 12.87 -2.10
C GLY A 275 -14.51 12.95 -2.75
N TYR A 276 -13.78 11.85 -2.78
CA TYR A 276 -12.46 11.79 -3.41
C TYR A 276 -12.50 12.01 -4.91
N PHE A 277 -13.45 11.39 -5.63
CA PHE A 277 -13.60 11.62 -7.07
C PHE A 277 -14.05 13.05 -7.39
N VAL A 278 -14.95 13.63 -6.60
CA VAL A 278 -15.38 15.02 -6.76
C VAL A 278 -14.21 15.97 -6.45
N GLY A 279 -13.38 15.65 -5.46
CA GLY A 279 -12.19 16.43 -5.11
C GLY A 279 -11.13 16.48 -6.21
N GLY A 280 -11.06 15.47 -7.05
CA GLY A 280 -10.12 15.39 -8.17
C GLY A 280 -10.71 15.74 -9.54
N TYR A 281 -11.97 16.18 -9.58
CA TYR A 281 -12.59 16.63 -10.82
C TYR A 281 -12.22 18.11 -11.09
N GLU A 282 -11.49 18.34 -12.18
CA GLU A 282 -11.13 19.65 -12.72
C GLU A 282 -11.97 20.03 -13.94
#